data_be80ca0dce98a836ee4869cdb1c38ccd
#
_entry.id   be80ca0dce98a836ee4869cdb1c38ccd
#
_cell.length_a   1.000
_cell.length_b   1.000
_cell.length_c   1.000
_cell.angle_alpha   90.00
_cell.angle_beta   90.00
_cell.angle_gamma   90.00
#
_symmetry.space_group_name_H-M   'P 1'
#
loop_
_entity.id
_entity.type
_entity.pdbx_description
1 polymer ?
#
loop_
_entity_poly.entity_id
_entity_poly.type
_entity_poly.pdbx_seq_one_letter_code
_entity_poly.pdbx_strand_id
1 'polypeptide(L)'
;MPTINQLIKRSRVKPKLRSKVPALEKSPQKRGVCTKVYTTTPKKPNSALRKVARVRLSNGHEVTCYIPGEGHNLQEHSVVLIRGGRVKDLPGVRYHILRGNLDTQGVSDRRQQRSKYGAKKPK
;
A
#
# COMPACT_ATOMS: atom_id res chain seq x y z
N MET A 1 1.47 19.41 -34.17
CA MET A 1 1.14 20.70 -33.53
C MET A 1 -0.25 21.15 -34.00
N PRO A 2 -1.14 21.54 -33.07
CA PRO A 2 -2.42 22.09 -33.47
C PRO A 2 -2.26 23.49 -34.07
N THR A 3 -3.11 23.82 -35.02
CA THR A 3 -3.16 25.14 -35.62
C THR A 3 -3.88 26.13 -34.72
N ILE A 4 -3.70 27.43 -34.99
CA ILE A 4 -4.38 28.49 -34.23
C ILE A 4 -5.91 28.32 -34.33
N ASN A 5 -6.43 27.98 -35.51
CA ASN A 5 -7.86 27.78 -35.71
C ASN A 5 -8.40 26.62 -34.87
N GLN A 6 -7.62 25.54 -34.70
CA GLN A 6 -7.99 24.42 -33.83
C GLN A 6 -8.01 24.82 -32.36
N LEU A 7 -7.07 25.64 -31.91
CA LEU A 7 -7.01 26.13 -30.55
C LEU A 7 -8.18 27.06 -30.21
N ILE A 8 -8.62 27.87 -31.17
CA ILE A 8 -9.77 28.77 -30.98
C ILE A 8 -11.07 27.97 -30.82
N LYS A 9 -11.22 26.88 -31.58
CA LYS A 9 -12.44 26.04 -31.54
C LYS A 9 -12.51 25.11 -30.33
N ARG A 10 -11.37 24.82 -29.69
CA ARG A 10 -11.32 23.90 -28.56
C ARG A 10 -11.12 24.69 -27.28
N SER A 11 -12.00 24.46 -26.30
CA SER A 11 -11.76 24.96 -24.96
C SER A 11 -10.59 24.18 -24.33
N ARG A 12 -9.81 24.86 -23.52
CA ARG A 12 -8.75 24.19 -22.77
C ARG A 12 -9.37 23.35 -21.68
N VAL A 13 -9.00 22.09 -21.64
CA VAL A 13 -9.48 21.16 -20.62
C VAL A 13 -8.33 20.87 -19.68
N LYS A 14 -8.54 21.14 -18.39
CA LYS A 14 -7.55 20.84 -17.37
C LYS A 14 -7.49 19.32 -17.21
N PRO A 15 -6.29 18.70 -17.30
CA PRO A 15 -6.21 17.25 -17.10
C PRO A 15 -6.63 16.89 -15.69
N LYS A 16 -7.38 15.78 -15.59
CA LYS A 16 -7.79 15.25 -14.29
C LYS A 16 -6.60 14.54 -13.65
N LEU A 17 -6.41 14.79 -12.36
CA LEU A 17 -5.41 14.07 -11.61
C LEU A 17 -5.85 12.62 -11.43
N ARG A 18 -4.95 11.70 -11.74
CA ARG A 18 -5.20 10.29 -11.51
C ARG A 18 -4.88 9.95 -10.07
N SER A 19 -5.71 9.07 -9.49
CA SER A 19 -5.45 8.55 -8.15
C SER A 19 -4.14 7.76 -8.15
N LYS A 20 -3.34 7.95 -7.10
CA LYS A 20 -2.14 7.14 -6.87
C LYS A 20 -2.46 5.78 -6.27
N VAL A 21 -3.70 5.57 -5.85
CA VAL A 21 -4.14 4.34 -5.20
C VAL A 21 -5.45 3.83 -5.83
N PRO A 22 -5.45 3.50 -7.13
CA PRO A 22 -6.68 3.16 -7.85
C PRO A 22 -7.38 1.92 -7.29
N ALA A 23 -6.63 0.98 -6.70
CA ALA A 23 -7.22 -0.25 -6.17
C ALA A 23 -8.11 -0.01 -4.95
N LEU A 24 -7.97 1.12 -4.27
CA LEU A 24 -8.81 1.47 -3.12
C LEU A 24 -10.19 2.01 -3.52
N GLU A 25 -10.40 2.40 -4.78
CA GLU A 25 -11.67 2.90 -5.30
C GLU A 25 -12.29 4.01 -4.43
N LYS A 26 -11.47 5.01 -4.08
CA LYS A 26 -11.86 6.15 -3.24
C LYS A 26 -12.20 5.79 -1.79
N SER A 27 -11.83 4.60 -1.33
CA SER A 27 -11.98 4.20 0.07
C SER A 27 -10.68 4.46 0.83
N PRO A 28 -10.74 4.81 2.13
CA PRO A 28 -9.51 5.02 2.90
C PRO A 28 -8.74 3.72 3.14
N GLN A 29 -9.43 2.59 3.28
CA GLN A 29 -8.83 1.26 3.44
C GLN A 29 -9.66 0.23 2.68
N LYS A 30 -9.06 -0.93 2.42
CA LYS A 30 -9.74 -2.08 1.84
C LYS A 30 -9.25 -3.36 2.51
N ARG A 31 -10.18 -4.29 2.69
CA ARG A 31 -9.86 -5.63 3.19
C ARG A 31 -9.42 -6.51 2.04
N GLY A 32 -8.49 -7.41 2.30
CA GLY A 32 -8.03 -8.37 1.32
C GLY A 32 -7.49 -9.62 1.97
N VAL A 33 -7.15 -10.59 1.13
CA VAL A 33 -6.59 -11.88 1.56
C VAL A 33 -5.20 -12.00 0.93
N CYS A 34 -4.20 -12.34 1.73
CA CYS A 34 -2.84 -12.54 1.24
C CYS A 34 -2.79 -13.77 0.34
N THR A 35 -2.34 -13.61 -0.90
CA THR A 35 -2.12 -14.71 -1.83
C THR A 35 -0.69 -15.20 -1.78
N LYS A 36 0.25 -14.33 -1.42
CA LYS A 36 1.67 -14.67 -1.31
C LYS A 36 2.34 -13.68 -0.36
N VAL A 37 3.20 -14.18 0.52
CA VAL A 37 4.02 -13.35 1.41
C VAL A 37 5.48 -13.65 1.11
N TYR A 38 6.28 -12.62 0.84
CA TYR A 38 7.66 -12.81 0.43
C TYR A 38 8.48 -11.56 0.79
N THR A 39 9.77 -11.62 0.51
CA THR A 39 10.67 -10.48 0.68
C THR A 39 11.13 -10.01 -0.68
N THR A 40 11.46 -8.72 -0.78
CA THR A 40 12.00 -8.15 -2.00
C THR A 40 13.11 -7.16 -1.66
N THR A 41 14.05 -6.99 -2.58
CA THR A 41 15.10 -6.00 -2.43
C THR A 41 14.63 -4.65 -2.96
N PRO A 42 15.03 -3.53 -2.31
CA PRO A 42 14.70 -2.21 -2.83
C PRO A 42 15.56 -1.87 -4.05
N LYS A 43 15.16 -0.83 -4.76
CA LYS A 43 15.97 -0.34 -5.88
C LYS A 43 17.25 0.32 -5.37
N LYS A 44 18.28 0.37 -6.23
CA LYS A 44 19.53 1.06 -5.90
C LYS A 44 19.26 2.52 -5.50
N PRO A 45 20.03 3.11 -4.57
CA PRO A 45 21.23 2.58 -3.93
C PRO A 45 20.96 1.81 -2.62
N ASN A 46 19.71 1.53 -2.29
CA ASN A 46 19.37 0.87 -1.03
C ASN A 46 19.53 -0.64 -1.13
N SER A 47 19.79 -1.26 0.04
CA SER A 47 19.93 -2.71 0.14
C SER A 47 19.28 -3.19 1.44
N ALA A 48 18.38 -4.13 1.34
CA ALA A 48 17.70 -4.71 2.50
C ALA A 48 16.80 -5.87 2.01
N LEU A 49 16.17 -6.56 2.95
CA LEU A 49 15.08 -7.49 2.64
C LEU A 49 13.78 -6.87 3.14
N ARG A 50 13.04 -6.28 2.21
CA ARG A 50 11.74 -5.66 2.52
C ARG A 50 10.65 -6.71 2.50
N LYS A 51 9.81 -6.73 3.53
CA LYS A 51 8.70 -7.68 3.64
C LYS A 51 7.49 -7.14 2.91
N VAL A 52 6.97 -7.90 1.96
CA VAL A 52 5.82 -7.52 1.17
C VAL A 52 4.87 -8.71 1.07
N ALA A 53 3.62 -8.40 0.76
CA ALA A 53 2.59 -9.40 0.54
C ALA A 53 1.80 -9.04 -0.71
N ARG A 54 1.46 -10.04 -1.49
CA ARG A 54 0.52 -9.87 -2.58
C ARG A 54 -0.87 -10.16 -2.05
N VAL A 55 -1.76 -9.18 -2.16
CA VAL A 55 -3.07 -9.20 -1.52
C VAL A 55 -4.16 -9.07 -2.57
N ARG A 56 -5.13 -9.97 -2.53
CA ARG A 56 -6.34 -9.88 -3.34
C ARG A 56 -7.41 -9.15 -2.55
N LEU A 57 -7.81 -7.98 -3.05
CA LEU A 57 -8.79 -7.14 -2.36
C LEU A 57 -10.21 -7.61 -2.55
N SER A 58 -11.10 -7.17 -1.67
CA SER A 58 -12.53 -7.52 -1.73
C SER A 58 -13.21 -7.04 -3.02
N ASN A 59 -12.64 -6.04 -3.70
CA ASN A 59 -13.16 -5.55 -4.99
C ASN A 59 -12.58 -6.26 -6.20
N GLY A 60 -11.80 -7.31 -6.00
CA GLY A 60 -11.22 -8.12 -7.07
C GLY A 60 -9.83 -7.70 -7.56
N HIS A 61 -9.33 -6.54 -7.14
CA HIS A 61 -7.98 -6.12 -7.51
C HIS A 61 -6.93 -6.89 -6.71
N GLU A 62 -5.81 -7.18 -7.35
CA GLU A 62 -4.68 -7.83 -6.69
C GLU A 62 -3.50 -6.86 -6.70
N VAL A 63 -2.96 -6.57 -5.52
CA VAL A 63 -1.91 -5.55 -5.35
C VAL A 63 -0.80 -6.07 -4.45
N THR A 64 0.38 -5.48 -4.59
CA THR A 64 1.50 -5.75 -3.71
C THR A 64 1.53 -4.68 -2.62
N CYS A 65 1.56 -5.12 -1.37
CA CYS A 65 1.50 -4.25 -0.19
C CYS A 65 2.75 -4.45 0.66
N TYR A 66 3.22 -3.36 1.26
CA TYR A 66 4.34 -3.39 2.18
C TYR A 66 3.85 -3.76 3.60
N ILE A 67 4.60 -4.61 4.28
CA ILE A 67 4.31 -4.99 5.67
C ILE A 67 5.22 -4.16 6.57
N PRO A 68 4.70 -3.13 7.27
CA PRO A 68 5.53 -2.26 8.09
C PRO A 68 5.90 -2.91 9.43
N GLY A 69 6.98 -2.42 10.02
CA GLY A 69 7.44 -2.83 11.35
C GLY A 69 8.40 -4.00 11.31
N GLU A 70 8.86 -4.39 12.50
CA GLU A 70 9.80 -5.49 12.67
C GLU A 70 9.05 -6.79 12.94
N GLY A 71 9.18 -7.76 12.01
CA GLY A 71 8.53 -9.05 12.12
C GLY A 71 7.03 -9.01 11.86
N HIS A 72 6.49 -10.12 11.47
CA HIS A 72 5.05 -10.26 11.23
C HIS A 72 4.66 -11.74 11.32
N ASN A 73 3.35 -11.97 11.44
CA ASN A 73 2.79 -13.32 11.49
C ASN A 73 1.98 -13.67 10.24
N LEU A 74 2.12 -12.87 9.17
CA LEU A 74 1.33 -13.07 7.96
C LEU A 74 1.81 -14.28 7.18
N GLN A 75 0.86 -14.96 6.59
CA GLN A 75 1.10 -16.12 5.73
C GLN A 75 0.02 -16.15 4.65
N GLU A 76 0.13 -17.09 3.74
CA GLU A 76 -0.87 -17.26 2.69
C GLU A 76 -2.26 -17.47 3.32
N HIS A 77 -3.28 -16.83 2.74
CA HIS A 77 -4.68 -16.84 3.20
C HIS A 77 -4.95 -15.99 4.46
N SER A 78 -3.98 -15.23 4.96
CA SER A 78 -4.25 -14.27 6.04
C SER A 78 -5.14 -13.13 5.52
N VAL A 79 -6.12 -12.73 6.34
CA VAL A 79 -6.99 -11.60 6.02
C VAL A 79 -6.36 -10.32 6.58
N VAL A 80 -6.22 -9.31 5.72
CA VAL A 80 -5.53 -8.07 6.08
C VAL A 80 -6.34 -6.86 5.65
N LEU A 81 -6.05 -5.73 6.29
CA LEU A 81 -6.59 -4.43 5.91
C LEU A 81 -5.45 -3.59 5.33
N ILE A 82 -5.65 -3.01 4.17
CA ILE A 82 -4.63 -2.19 3.52
C ILE A 82 -5.06 -0.73 3.42
N ARG A 83 -4.07 0.15 3.34
CA ARG A 83 -4.26 1.58 3.08
C ARG A 83 -3.35 2.04 1.96
N GLY A 84 -3.60 3.23 1.46
CA GLY A 84 -2.69 3.86 0.50
C GLY A 84 -1.39 4.28 1.15
N GLY A 85 -0.39 4.47 0.35
CA GLY A 85 0.94 4.89 0.77
C GLY A 85 2.00 4.15 0.00
N ARG A 86 2.77 4.89 -0.79
CA ARG A 86 3.80 4.31 -1.64
C ARG A 86 5.09 4.08 -0.85
N VAL A 87 5.79 2.99 -1.17
CA VAL A 87 7.13 2.76 -0.69
C VAL A 87 8.08 3.20 -1.81
N LYS A 88 8.84 4.25 -1.55
CA LYS A 88 9.66 4.91 -2.57
C LYS A 88 10.73 4.00 -3.18
N ASP A 89 11.36 3.16 -2.37
CA ASP A 89 12.44 2.29 -2.82
C ASP A 89 11.97 0.90 -3.30
N LEU A 90 10.66 0.67 -3.32
CA LEU A 90 10.09 -0.56 -3.86
C LEU A 90 9.19 -0.23 -5.05
N PRO A 91 9.61 -0.55 -6.28
CA PRO A 91 8.79 -0.21 -7.45
C PRO A 91 7.49 -1.00 -7.47
N GLY A 92 6.39 -0.32 -7.78
CA GLY A 92 5.07 -0.94 -7.88
C GLY A 92 4.36 -1.15 -6.55
N VAL A 93 4.96 -0.82 -5.42
CA VAL A 93 4.34 -0.96 -4.10
C VAL A 93 3.72 0.37 -3.72
N ARG A 94 2.38 0.44 -3.79
CA ARG A 94 1.61 1.67 -3.55
C ARG A 94 0.76 1.60 -2.29
N TYR A 95 0.82 0.50 -1.55
CA TYR A 95 -0.08 0.24 -0.44
C TYR A 95 0.69 -0.30 0.75
N HIS A 96 0.13 -0.10 1.94
CA HIS A 96 0.68 -0.63 3.18
C HIS A 96 -0.39 -1.49 3.87
N ILE A 97 0.04 -2.56 4.53
CA ILE A 97 -0.81 -3.37 5.40
C ILE A 97 -0.88 -2.67 6.76
N LEU A 98 -2.09 -2.55 7.31
CA LEU A 98 -2.28 -1.97 8.64
C LEU A 98 -1.99 -3.01 9.71
N ARG A 99 -1.07 -2.68 10.63
CA ARG A 99 -0.71 -3.55 11.75
C ARG A 99 -1.76 -3.44 12.86
N GLY A 100 -2.04 -4.57 13.51
CA GLY A 100 -3.00 -4.61 14.62
C GLY A 100 -4.44 -4.74 14.20
N ASN A 101 -4.73 -5.03 12.94
CA ASN A 101 -6.07 -5.22 12.41
C ASN A 101 -6.21 -6.60 11.78
N LEU A 102 -7.40 -7.19 11.89
CA LEU A 102 -7.73 -8.50 11.31
C LEU A 102 -6.66 -9.53 11.72
N ASP A 103 -6.08 -10.25 10.75
CA ASP A 103 -5.10 -11.30 11.03
C ASP A 103 -3.68 -10.77 11.22
N THR A 104 -3.46 -9.46 11.11
CA THR A 104 -2.15 -8.85 11.27
C THR A 104 -1.95 -8.44 12.73
N GLN A 105 -1.01 -9.06 13.41
CA GLN A 105 -0.65 -8.66 14.77
C GLN A 105 0.12 -7.34 14.76
N GLY A 106 -0.01 -6.58 15.84
CA GLY A 106 0.81 -5.38 16.05
C GLY A 106 2.27 -5.76 16.32
N VAL A 107 3.15 -4.77 16.23
CA VAL A 107 4.57 -4.97 16.52
C VAL A 107 4.74 -5.09 18.04
N SER A 108 5.33 -6.21 18.50
CA SER A 108 5.54 -6.43 19.92
C SER A 108 6.60 -5.49 20.49
N ASP A 109 6.41 -5.09 21.74
CA ASP A 109 7.34 -4.23 22.50
C ASP A 109 7.61 -2.86 21.90
N ARG A 110 6.79 -2.42 20.99
CA ARG A 110 6.91 -1.09 20.41
C ARG A 110 6.37 -0.04 21.37
N ARG A 111 7.15 0.98 21.66
CA ARG A 111 6.78 2.06 22.59
C ARG A 111 6.50 3.39 21.92
N GLN A 112 7.16 3.65 20.80
CA GLN A 112 6.99 4.89 20.04
C GLN A 112 6.12 4.64 18.81
N GLN A 113 5.26 5.61 18.49
CA GLN A 113 4.38 5.54 17.33
C GLN A 113 3.53 4.27 17.31
N ARG A 114 3.01 3.89 18.46
CA ARG A 114 2.26 2.64 18.63
C ARG A 114 1.05 2.55 17.71
N SER A 115 0.38 3.67 17.45
CA SER A 115 -0.78 3.69 16.58
C SER A 115 -0.45 3.26 15.15
N LYS A 116 0.74 3.59 14.67
CA LYS A 116 1.16 3.22 13.31
C LYS A 116 1.48 1.74 13.18
N TYR A 117 1.85 1.08 14.26
CA TYR A 117 2.30 -0.31 14.24
C TYR A 117 1.40 -1.24 15.03
N GLY A 118 0.24 -0.76 15.46
CA GLY A 118 -0.75 -1.57 16.12
C GLY A 118 -0.35 -2.10 17.49
N ALA A 119 0.53 -1.38 18.19
CA ALA A 119 1.00 -1.81 19.51
C ALA A 119 0.10 -1.27 20.61
N LYS A 120 -0.14 -2.11 21.62
CA LYS A 120 -0.93 -1.72 22.79
C LYS A 120 -0.11 -0.87 23.75
N LYS A 121 -0.81 -0.08 24.57
CA LYS A 121 -0.17 0.75 25.58
C LYS A 121 0.60 -0.15 26.57
N PRO A 122 1.88 0.12 26.80
CA PRO A 122 2.63 -0.65 27.80
C PRO A 122 2.13 -0.32 29.20
N LYS A 123 2.15 -1.32 30.08
CA LYS A 123 1.79 -1.11 31.49
C LYS A 123 2.93 -0.44 32.26
#